data_89c7b68f2b2d3aadae6e4d10c7d8e94c
#
_entry.id   89c7b68f2b2d3aadae6e4d10c7d8e94c
#
_cell.length_a   1.000
_cell.length_b   1.000
_cell.length_c   1.000
_cell.angle_alpha   90.00
_cell.angle_beta   90.00
_cell.angle_gamma   90.00
#
_symmetry.space_group_name_H-M   'P 1'
#
loop_
_entity.id
_entity.type
_entity.pdbx_description
1 polymer ?
#
loop_
_entity_poly.entity_id
_entity_poly.type
_entity_poly.pdbx_seq_one_letter_code
_entity_poly.pdbx_strand_id
1 'polypeptide(L)'
;MAKPNIICVDDQRDILATLKKELQFFREYVKIFYCESADEAENILDEIDAKGEHLAVIICDHVMPGKSGVEFLGEVNNDIRFQKTKKLLLTGLATHEDTIEAINKAKIDRYVGKPWETHDFINKVRTLLTEYILEEGIDYNEFLTVLDQDTLYTRLRNTT
;
A
#
# COMPACT_ATOMS: atom_id res chain seq x y z
N MET A 1 3.32 8.45 19.66
CA MET A 1 2.34 7.63 18.96
C MET A 1 3.00 6.75 17.91
N ALA A 2 2.57 5.51 17.80
CA ALA A 2 3.15 4.60 16.82
C ALA A 2 2.82 5.06 15.39
N LYS A 3 3.80 5.03 14.51
CA LYS A 3 3.60 5.34 13.09
C LYS A 3 2.89 4.18 12.40
N PRO A 4 1.95 4.45 11.48
CA PRO A 4 1.41 3.37 10.65
C PRO A 4 2.51 2.83 9.73
N ASN A 5 2.33 1.60 9.28
CA ASN A 5 3.31 0.90 8.46
C ASN A 5 2.89 0.86 6.99
N ILE A 6 3.89 0.88 6.10
CA ILE A 6 3.75 0.59 4.68
C ILE A 6 4.70 -0.55 4.36
N ILE A 7 4.25 -1.53 3.60
CA ILE A 7 5.09 -2.64 3.14
C ILE A 7 5.24 -2.55 1.62
N CYS A 8 6.47 -2.62 1.14
CA CYS A 8 6.78 -2.72 -0.29
C CYS A 8 7.32 -4.10 -0.59
N VAL A 9 6.81 -4.75 -1.63
CA VAL A 9 7.22 -6.11 -2.03
C VAL A 9 7.56 -6.14 -3.50
N ASP A 10 8.79 -6.46 -3.84
CA ASP A 10 9.24 -6.61 -5.22
C ASP A 10 10.52 -7.44 -5.22
N ASP A 11 10.62 -8.45 -6.09
CA ASP A 11 11.80 -9.29 -6.18
C ASP A 11 12.98 -8.62 -6.88
N GLN A 12 12.76 -7.49 -7.53
CA GLN A 12 13.81 -6.71 -8.19
C GLN A 12 14.34 -5.64 -7.24
N ARG A 13 15.60 -5.78 -6.85
CA ARG A 13 16.25 -4.86 -5.89
C ARG A 13 16.34 -3.42 -6.37
N ASP A 14 16.48 -3.21 -7.68
CA ASP A 14 16.50 -1.87 -8.26
C ASP A 14 15.15 -1.17 -8.13
N ILE A 15 14.06 -1.93 -8.23
CA ILE A 15 12.71 -1.39 -8.00
C ILE A 15 12.55 -1.01 -6.52
N LEU A 16 12.99 -1.87 -5.60
CA LEU A 16 12.94 -1.55 -4.17
C LEU A 16 13.75 -0.30 -3.84
N ALA A 17 14.91 -0.13 -4.48
CA ALA A 17 15.74 1.06 -4.30
C ALA A 17 15.02 2.32 -4.80
N THR A 18 14.33 2.23 -5.94
CA THR A 18 13.54 3.33 -6.48
C THR A 18 12.38 3.68 -5.53
N LEU A 19 11.67 2.66 -5.03
CA LEU A 19 10.59 2.86 -4.08
C LEU A 19 11.09 3.55 -2.81
N LYS A 20 12.23 3.10 -2.30
CA LYS A 20 12.82 3.70 -1.10
C LYS A 20 13.13 5.18 -1.30
N LYS A 21 13.65 5.54 -2.47
CA LYS A 21 13.95 6.93 -2.81
C LYS A 21 12.67 7.77 -2.90
N GLU A 22 11.66 7.27 -3.60
CA GLU A 22 10.42 8.02 -3.83
C GLU A 22 9.57 8.13 -2.57
N LEU A 23 9.57 7.10 -1.73
CA LEU A 23 8.77 7.09 -0.51
C LEU A 23 9.42 7.83 0.66
N GLN A 24 10.61 8.41 0.46
CA GLN A 24 11.23 9.27 1.48
C GLN A 24 10.30 10.40 1.92
N PHE A 25 9.42 10.84 1.03
CA PHE A 25 8.41 11.85 1.32
C PHE A 25 7.58 11.49 2.56
N PHE A 26 7.33 10.21 2.80
CA PHE A 26 6.47 9.74 3.87
C PHE A 26 7.20 9.32 5.15
N ARG A 27 8.53 9.18 5.11
CA ARG A 27 9.26 8.44 6.14
C ARG A 27 9.26 9.07 7.54
N GLU A 28 8.96 10.35 7.67
CA GLU A 28 8.80 10.98 8.99
C GLU A 28 7.52 10.53 9.68
N TYR A 29 6.52 10.14 8.87
CA TYR A 29 5.16 9.91 9.33
C TYR A 29 4.78 8.43 9.33
N VAL A 30 5.46 7.60 8.52
CA VAL A 30 5.17 6.18 8.41
C VAL A 30 6.47 5.38 8.48
N LYS A 31 6.33 4.12 8.90
CA LYS A 31 7.43 3.16 8.92
C LYS A 31 7.29 2.30 7.67
N ILE A 32 8.38 2.13 6.93
CA ILE A 32 8.32 1.46 5.62
C ILE A 32 9.23 0.24 5.62
N PHE A 33 8.70 -0.91 5.20
CA PHE A 33 9.46 -2.15 5.02
C PHE A 33 9.61 -2.46 3.55
N TYR A 34 10.76 -3.01 3.18
CA TYR A 34 11.07 -3.40 1.81
C TYR A 34 11.39 -4.89 1.77
N CYS A 35 10.53 -5.66 1.11
CA CYS A 35 10.59 -7.12 1.08
C CYS A 35 10.83 -7.61 -0.35
N GLU A 36 11.62 -8.68 -0.49
CA GLU A 36 11.94 -9.25 -1.80
C GLU A 36 11.00 -10.39 -2.21
N SER A 37 10.09 -10.80 -1.33
CA SER A 37 9.15 -11.89 -1.61
C SER A 37 7.90 -11.76 -0.76
N ALA A 38 6.85 -12.48 -1.17
CA ALA A 38 5.62 -12.56 -0.38
C ALA A 38 5.89 -13.21 0.99
N ASP A 39 6.77 -14.22 1.05
CA ASP A 39 7.10 -14.88 2.32
C ASP A 39 7.71 -13.90 3.32
N GLU A 40 8.63 -13.06 2.86
CA GLU A 40 9.21 -12.01 3.69
C GLU A 40 8.14 -11.05 4.19
N ALA A 41 7.25 -10.64 3.30
CA ALA A 41 6.15 -9.73 3.65
C ALA A 41 5.20 -10.38 4.68
N GLU A 42 4.91 -11.66 4.54
CA GLU A 42 4.05 -12.38 5.50
C GLU A 42 4.65 -12.36 6.91
N ASN A 43 5.98 -12.52 7.02
CA ASN A 43 6.66 -12.42 8.31
C ASN A 43 6.50 -11.03 8.92
N ILE A 44 6.58 -9.99 8.09
CA ILE A 44 6.39 -8.61 8.56
C ILE A 44 4.93 -8.39 8.99
N LEU A 45 3.96 -8.96 8.27
CA LEU A 45 2.55 -8.90 8.68
C LEU A 45 2.36 -9.44 10.10
N ASP A 46 2.99 -10.58 10.38
CA ASP A 46 2.89 -11.20 11.69
C ASP A 46 3.53 -10.33 12.78
N GLU A 47 4.66 -9.70 12.48
CA GLU A 47 5.32 -8.77 13.40
C GLU A 47 4.45 -7.55 13.71
N ILE A 48 3.85 -6.97 12.68
CA ILE A 48 2.98 -5.80 12.82
C ILE A 48 1.78 -6.14 13.70
N ASP A 49 1.16 -7.30 13.45
CA ASP A 49 0.03 -7.76 14.23
C ASP A 49 0.44 -8.02 15.69
N ALA A 50 1.56 -8.69 15.90
CA ALA A 50 2.04 -8.99 17.25
C ALA A 50 2.32 -7.75 18.08
N LYS A 51 2.71 -6.66 17.44
CA LYS A 51 2.96 -5.37 18.09
C LYS A 51 1.71 -4.50 18.21
N GLY A 52 0.58 -4.95 17.65
CA GLY A 52 -0.65 -4.18 17.63
C GLY A 52 -0.55 -2.88 16.83
N GLU A 53 0.32 -2.86 15.81
CA GLU A 53 0.52 -1.69 14.97
C GLU A 53 -0.42 -1.68 13.77
N HIS A 54 -0.56 -0.52 13.15
CA HIS A 54 -1.39 -0.35 11.95
C HIS A 54 -0.59 -0.66 10.69
N LEU A 55 -1.24 -1.30 9.72
CA LEU A 55 -0.70 -1.47 8.38
C LEU A 55 -1.60 -0.70 7.42
N ALA A 56 -1.11 0.42 6.93
CA ALA A 56 -1.92 1.32 6.11
C ALA A 56 -1.96 0.91 4.64
N VAL A 57 -0.80 0.63 4.03
CA VAL A 57 -0.69 0.37 2.59
C VAL A 57 0.30 -0.75 2.34
N ILE A 58 -0.04 -1.62 1.38
CA ILE A 58 0.91 -2.59 0.81
C ILE A 58 1.09 -2.23 -0.66
N ILE A 59 2.34 -2.07 -1.07
CA ILE A 59 2.72 -1.80 -2.46
C ILE A 59 3.43 -3.05 -2.94
N CYS A 60 2.87 -3.76 -3.90
CA CYS A 60 3.34 -5.09 -4.29
C CYS A 60 3.45 -5.27 -5.78
N ASP A 61 4.57 -5.83 -6.24
CA ASP A 61 4.74 -6.23 -7.63
C ASP A 61 3.84 -7.41 -7.94
N HIS A 62 3.37 -7.51 -9.19
CA HIS A 62 2.49 -8.59 -9.61
C HIS A 62 3.26 -9.89 -9.88
N VAL A 63 4.32 -9.81 -10.69
CA VAL A 63 5.03 -11.01 -11.14
C VAL A 63 6.26 -11.25 -10.27
N MET A 64 6.16 -12.21 -9.38
CA MET A 64 7.25 -12.60 -8.47
C MET A 64 7.39 -14.12 -8.46
N PRO A 65 8.61 -14.64 -8.25
CA PRO A 65 8.80 -16.08 -8.07
C PRO A 65 7.98 -16.58 -6.87
N GLY A 66 7.40 -17.76 -7.00
CA GLY A 66 6.53 -18.32 -5.97
C GLY A 66 5.14 -17.70 -6.03
N LYS A 67 4.72 -17.08 -4.94
CA LYS A 67 3.39 -16.46 -4.87
C LYS A 67 3.37 -15.15 -5.62
N SER A 68 2.40 -14.95 -6.50
CA SER A 68 2.23 -13.69 -7.23
C SER A 68 1.72 -12.58 -6.32
N GLY A 69 1.90 -11.33 -6.76
CA GLY A 69 1.40 -10.17 -6.00
C GLY A 69 -0.12 -10.22 -5.83
N VAL A 70 -0.85 -10.61 -6.87
CA VAL A 70 -2.31 -10.69 -6.80
C VAL A 70 -2.75 -11.77 -5.81
N GLU A 71 -2.09 -12.92 -5.80
CA GLU A 71 -2.38 -13.98 -4.82
C GLU A 71 -2.13 -13.49 -3.39
N PHE A 72 -0.99 -12.86 -3.17
CA PHE A 72 -0.61 -12.33 -1.86
C PHE A 72 -1.62 -11.27 -1.38
N LEU A 73 -1.93 -10.30 -2.23
CA LEU A 73 -2.86 -9.23 -1.88
C LEU A 73 -4.29 -9.77 -1.68
N GLY A 74 -4.67 -10.81 -2.42
CA GLY A 74 -5.94 -11.49 -2.21
C GLY A 74 -6.03 -12.15 -0.85
N GLU A 75 -4.94 -12.77 -0.40
CA GLU A 75 -4.86 -13.36 0.93
C GLU A 75 -4.95 -12.28 2.02
N VAL A 76 -4.29 -11.15 1.81
CA VAL A 76 -4.39 -10.00 2.74
C VAL A 76 -5.83 -9.50 2.80
N ASN A 77 -6.50 -9.42 1.67
CA ASN A 77 -7.90 -8.99 1.61
C ASN A 77 -8.82 -9.89 2.45
N ASN A 78 -8.50 -11.17 2.54
CA ASN A 78 -9.27 -12.14 3.31
C ASN A 78 -8.79 -12.28 4.76
N ASP A 79 -7.72 -11.57 5.13
CA ASP A 79 -7.15 -11.62 6.46
C ASP A 79 -7.87 -10.62 7.35
N ILE A 80 -8.54 -11.13 8.39
CA ILE A 80 -9.34 -10.27 9.27
C ILE A 80 -8.51 -9.23 10.03
N ARG A 81 -7.20 -9.50 10.19
CA ARG A 81 -6.29 -8.56 10.86
C ARG A 81 -6.07 -7.26 10.07
N PHE A 82 -6.23 -7.31 8.74
CA PHE A 82 -5.84 -6.24 7.83
C PHE A 82 -6.95 -5.84 6.85
N GLN A 83 -8.20 -5.88 7.31
CA GLN A 83 -9.36 -5.62 6.44
C GLN A 83 -9.40 -4.22 5.82
N LYS A 84 -8.84 -3.24 6.50
CA LYS A 84 -8.83 -1.85 6.02
C LYS A 84 -7.54 -1.47 5.31
N THR A 85 -6.54 -2.34 5.33
CA THR A 85 -5.26 -2.09 4.66
C THR A 85 -5.47 -1.86 3.17
N LYS A 86 -4.90 -0.79 2.65
CA LYS A 86 -5.01 -0.45 1.22
C LYS A 86 -3.95 -1.19 0.41
N LYS A 87 -4.31 -1.57 -0.80
CA LYS A 87 -3.46 -2.41 -1.66
C LYS A 87 -3.20 -1.71 -2.98
N LEU A 88 -1.92 -1.53 -3.32
CA LEU A 88 -1.47 -0.95 -4.57
C LEU A 88 -0.61 -1.96 -5.32
N LEU A 89 -1.01 -2.31 -6.53
CA LEU A 89 -0.28 -3.27 -7.36
C LEU A 89 0.60 -2.56 -8.37
N LEU A 90 1.88 -2.96 -8.44
CA LEU A 90 2.81 -2.51 -9.48
C LEU A 90 2.84 -3.58 -10.56
N THR A 91 2.59 -3.21 -11.83
CA THR A 91 2.53 -4.22 -12.89
C THR A 91 2.89 -3.65 -14.25
N GLY A 92 3.66 -4.43 -15.04
CA GLY A 92 3.88 -4.14 -16.45
C GLY A 92 2.72 -4.57 -17.33
N LEU A 93 1.72 -5.25 -16.77
CA LEU A 93 0.59 -5.85 -17.48
C LEU A 93 -0.76 -5.20 -17.15
N ALA A 94 -0.73 -3.92 -16.73
CA ALA A 94 -1.92 -3.22 -16.24
C ALA A 94 -3.11 -3.18 -17.21
N THR A 95 -2.84 -3.33 -18.52
CA THR A 95 -3.90 -3.30 -19.54
C THR A 95 -4.37 -4.68 -19.98
N HIS A 96 -3.78 -5.75 -19.47
CA HIS A 96 -4.20 -7.11 -19.81
C HIS A 96 -5.49 -7.48 -19.08
N GLU A 97 -6.43 -8.08 -19.82
CA GLU A 97 -7.72 -8.51 -19.26
C GLU A 97 -7.57 -9.41 -18.04
N ASP A 98 -6.67 -10.38 -18.10
CA ASP A 98 -6.43 -11.30 -17.00
C ASP A 98 -5.95 -10.58 -15.74
N THR A 99 -5.11 -9.55 -15.93
CA THR A 99 -4.61 -8.74 -14.82
C THR A 99 -5.73 -7.89 -14.22
N ILE A 100 -6.57 -7.30 -15.07
CA ILE A 100 -7.72 -6.50 -14.63
C ILE A 100 -8.70 -7.37 -13.83
N GLU A 101 -9.00 -8.57 -14.33
CA GLU A 101 -9.86 -9.51 -13.63
C GLU A 101 -9.29 -9.92 -12.27
N ALA A 102 -7.98 -10.18 -12.22
CA ALA A 102 -7.30 -10.54 -10.97
C ALA A 102 -7.30 -9.38 -9.96
N ILE A 103 -7.11 -8.14 -10.45
CA ILE A 103 -7.19 -6.94 -9.62
C ILE A 103 -8.57 -6.82 -8.98
N ASN A 104 -9.62 -7.01 -9.77
CA ASN A 104 -10.99 -6.93 -9.28
C ASN A 104 -11.30 -8.03 -8.27
N LYS A 105 -10.85 -9.24 -8.53
CA LYS A 105 -11.07 -10.39 -7.66
C LYS A 105 -10.36 -10.25 -6.32
N ALA A 106 -9.13 -9.74 -6.32
CA ALA A 106 -8.35 -9.52 -5.10
C ALA A 106 -8.72 -8.22 -4.38
N LYS A 107 -9.61 -7.42 -4.95
CA LYS A 107 -10.04 -6.12 -4.41
C LYS A 107 -8.87 -5.18 -4.16
N ILE A 108 -8.02 -5.05 -5.18
CA ILE A 108 -6.89 -4.15 -5.15
C ILE A 108 -7.40 -2.73 -5.32
N ASP A 109 -6.94 -1.82 -4.49
CA ASP A 109 -7.46 -0.44 -4.45
C ASP A 109 -6.96 0.42 -5.61
N ARG A 110 -5.70 0.26 -5.96
CA ARG A 110 -5.09 1.01 -7.08
C ARG A 110 -4.05 0.13 -7.75
N TYR A 111 -3.81 0.37 -9.04
CA TYR A 111 -2.66 -0.24 -9.72
C TYR A 111 -1.84 0.86 -10.40
N VAL A 112 -0.55 0.59 -10.58
CA VAL A 112 0.40 1.49 -11.24
C VAL A 112 1.17 0.68 -12.27
N GLY A 113 1.18 1.16 -13.50
CA GLY A 113 1.93 0.51 -14.58
C GLY A 113 3.42 0.80 -14.47
N LYS A 114 4.25 -0.20 -14.74
CA LYS A 114 5.70 -0.04 -14.81
C LYS A 114 6.13 0.27 -16.24
N PRO A 115 6.98 1.26 -16.48
CA PRO A 115 7.50 2.24 -15.53
C PRO A 115 6.45 3.28 -15.17
N TRP A 116 6.57 3.87 -14.00
CA TRP A 116 5.60 4.87 -13.53
C TRP A 116 6.22 6.25 -13.46
N GLU A 117 5.35 7.26 -13.37
CA GLU A 117 5.74 8.64 -13.16
C GLU A 117 5.70 8.91 -11.65
N THR A 118 6.76 9.52 -11.12
CA THR A 118 6.95 9.69 -9.67
C THR A 118 5.78 10.41 -8.99
N HIS A 119 5.35 11.54 -9.54
CA HIS A 119 4.26 12.32 -8.96
C HIS A 119 2.94 11.54 -8.90
N ASP A 120 2.62 10.84 -9.98
CA ASP A 120 1.41 10.02 -10.05
C ASP A 120 1.44 8.93 -8.99
N PHE A 121 2.58 8.26 -8.85
CA PHE A 121 2.76 7.22 -7.85
C PHE A 121 2.60 7.76 -6.43
N ILE A 122 3.30 8.85 -6.12
CA ILE A 122 3.24 9.46 -4.78
C ILE A 122 1.81 9.90 -4.46
N ASN A 123 1.10 10.49 -5.41
CA ASN A 123 -0.28 10.92 -5.20
C ASN A 123 -1.22 9.75 -4.91
N LYS A 124 -1.01 8.62 -5.58
CA LYS A 124 -1.81 7.41 -5.31
C LYS A 124 -1.54 6.89 -3.89
N VAL A 125 -0.27 6.87 -3.47
CA VAL A 125 0.07 6.46 -2.11
C VAL A 125 -0.54 7.41 -1.08
N ARG A 126 -0.48 8.72 -1.34
CA ARG A 126 -1.07 9.73 -0.45
C ARG A 126 -2.57 9.51 -0.29
N THR A 127 -3.26 9.27 -1.40
CA THR A 127 -4.70 9.02 -1.39
C THR A 127 -5.04 7.79 -0.54
N LEU A 128 -4.31 6.69 -0.77
CA LEU A 128 -4.55 5.46 -0.02
C LEU A 128 -4.25 5.61 1.46
N LEU A 129 -3.15 6.30 1.79
CA LEU A 129 -2.80 6.57 3.20
C LEU A 129 -3.87 7.42 3.87
N THR A 130 -4.36 8.45 3.18
CA THR A 130 -5.41 9.32 3.70
C THR A 130 -6.69 8.53 3.98
N GLU A 131 -7.12 7.71 3.01
CA GLU A 131 -8.30 6.87 3.16
C GLU A 131 -8.16 5.93 4.36
N TYR A 132 -7.00 5.29 4.51
CA TYR A 132 -6.76 4.39 5.63
C TYR A 132 -6.86 5.11 6.97
N ILE A 133 -6.18 6.25 7.10
CA ILE A 133 -6.15 7.03 8.35
C ILE A 133 -7.56 7.44 8.77
N LEU A 134 -8.37 7.89 7.82
CA LEU A 134 -9.75 8.29 8.10
C LEU A 134 -10.65 7.08 8.43
N GLU A 135 -10.53 5.99 7.69
CA GLU A 135 -11.34 4.79 7.92
C GLU A 135 -11.00 4.11 9.24
N GLU A 136 -9.72 4.15 9.63
CA GLU A 136 -9.27 3.54 10.89
C GLU A 136 -9.50 4.45 12.09
N GLY A 137 -9.85 5.70 11.88
CA GLY A 137 -10.11 6.65 12.96
C GLY A 137 -8.85 7.17 13.64
N ILE A 138 -7.72 7.17 12.94
CA ILE A 138 -6.47 7.74 13.44
C ILE A 138 -6.56 9.26 13.36
N ASP A 139 -5.96 9.96 14.32
CA ASP A 139 -5.95 11.43 14.32
C ASP A 139 -5.19 11.95 13.10
N TYR A 140 -5.92 12.44 12.09
CA TYR A 140 -5.35 12.90 10.84
C TYR A 140 -4.51 14.18 11.00
N ASN A 141 -4.70 14.93 12.07
CA ASN A 141 -3.95 16.18 12.29
C ASN A 141 -2.45 15.95 12.39
N GLU A 142 -2.02 14.78 12.82
CA GLU A 142 -0.61 14.42 12.93
C GLU A 142 0.03 14.11 11.58
N PHE A 143 -0.77 13.96 10.52
CA PHE A 143 -0.31 13.49 9.21
C PHE A 143 -0.57 14.49 8.08
N LEU A 144 -1.04 15.70 8.38
CA LEU A 144 -1.49 16.67 7.36
C LEU A 144 -0.50 16.88 6.21
N THR A 145 0.79 16.88 6.49
CA THR A 145 1.83 17.11 5.48
C THR A 145 1.82 16.04 4.38
N VAL A 146 1.49 14.80 4.73
CA VAL A 146 1.54 13.67 3.78
C VAL A 146 0.17 13.23 3.28
N LEU A 147 -0.91 13.83 3.77
CA LEU A 147 -2.25 13.48 3.33
C LEU A 147 -2.63 14.18 2.04
N ASP A 148 -3.51 13.54 1.27
CA ASP A 148 -4.09 14.14 0.07
C ASP A 148 -5.23 15.07 0.49
N GLN A 149 -5.06 16.37 0.24
CA GLN A 149 -6.00 17.39 0.72
C GLN A 149 -7.41 17.21 0.15
N ASP A 150 -7.52 16.88 -1.13
CA ASP A 150 -8.81 16.69 -1.78
C ASP A 150 -9.56 15.49 -1.17
N THR A 151 -8.85 14.39 -0.94
CA THR A 151 -9.43 13.19 -0.31
C THR A 151 -9.87 13.50 1.12
N LEU A 152 -9.01 14.15 1.88
CA LEU A 152 -9.30 14.53 3.25
C LEU A 152 -10.55 15.41 3.33
N TYR A 153 -10.59 16.45 2.52
CA TYR A 153 -11.70 17.40 2.50
C TYR A 153 -13.02 16.70 2.12
N THR A 154 -12.99 15.91 1.07
CA THR A 154 -14.18 15.19 0.58
C THR A 154 -14.72 14.23 1.64
N ARG A 155 -13.84 13.46 2.29
CA ARG A 155 -14.24 12.50 3.31
C ARG A 155 -14.82 13.19 4.55
N LEU A 156 -14.20 14.27 5.00
CA LEU A 156 -14.68 15.03 6.16
C LEU A 156 -16.06 15.65 5.88
N ARG A 157 -16.27 16.15 4.67
CA ARG A 157 -17.56 16.70 4.26
C ARG A 157 -18.67 15.66 4.28
N ASN A 158 -18.37 14.44 3.89
CA ASN A 158 -19.37 13.37 3.77
C ASN A 158 -19.72 12.72 5.10
N THR A 159 -18.98 13.00 6.16
CA THR A 159 -19.25 12.41 7.49
C THR A 159 -20.11 13.32 8.37
N THR A 160 -20.46 14.50 7.90
CA THR A 160 -21.37 15.41 8.64
C THR A 160 -22.81 15.39 8.08
#